data_f116bfe4d5f0c2bd4da45cbc564e04db
#
_entry.id   f116bfe4d5f0c2bd4da45cbc564e04db
#
_cell.length_a   1.000
_cell.length_b   1.000
_cell.length_c   1.000
_cell.angle_alpha   90.00
_cell.angle_beta   90.00
_cell.angle_gamma   90.00
#
_symmetry.space_group_name_H-M   'P 1'
#
loop_
_entity.id
_entity.type
_entity.pdbx_description
1 polymer ?
#
loop_
_entity_poly.entity_id
_entity_poly.type
_entity_poly.pdbx_seq_one_letter_code
_entity_poly.pdbx_strand_id
1 'polypeptide(L)'
;MDHEIIDVAAPVELAGIETRASNEDARPIGTLWGRVRQEGLFAGSDRIYAVYCEYDGDHTQRYTFFIGCAAPAGEETPEGFVRRTLPAGRFARFVAEGEQPAAMMQTWMKIWGLSLSRRYETDYEIHSAAGPSLSLI
;
A
#
# COMPACT_ATOMS: atom_id res chain seq x y z
N MET A 1 8.33 -17.11 7.92
CA MET A 1 8.50 -15.66 7.89
C MET A 1 7.95 -15.06 9.17
N ASP A 2 8.77 -14.31 9.85
CA ASP A 2 8.36 -13.66 11.07
C ASP A 2 7.69 -12.33 10.77
N HIS A 3 6.77 -11.96 11.62
CA HIS A 3 6.13 -10.67 11.57
C HIS A 3 6.04 -10.08 12.98
N GLU A 4 5.83 -8.77 13.03
CA GLU A 4 5.65 -8.06 14.30
C GLU A 4 4.25 -7.48 14.34
N ILE A 5 3.67 -7.44 15.52
CA ILE A 5 2.45 -6.67 15.75
C ILE A 5 2.89 -5.30 16.24
N ILE A 6 2.48 -4.26 15.51
CA ILE A 6 2.84 -2.89 15.85
C ILE A 6 1.59 -2.03 16.03
N ASP A 7 1.73 -0.98 16.83
CA ASP A 7 0.69 0.02 17.01
C ASP A 7 1.11 1.30 16.26
N VAL A 8 0.27 1.72 15.32
CA VAL A 8 0.43 2.99 14.61
C VAL A 8 -0.32 4.05 15.41
N ALA A 9 0.42 4.98 16.01
CA ALA A 9 -0.12 5.90 17.01
C ALA A 9 -1.00 7.01 16.41
N ALA A 10 -0.75 7.42 15.17
CA ALA A 10 -1.46 8.51 14.53
C ALA A 10 -1.75 8.20 13.07
N PRO A 11 -2.87 8.72 12.52
CA PRO A 11 -3.14 8.56 11.09
C PRO A 11 -2.13 9.32 10.23
N VAL A 12 -1.93 8.85 9.00
CA VAL A 12 -1.03 9.47 8.03
C VAL A 12 -1.85 9.94 6.84
N GLU A 13 -1.75 11.22 6.51
CA GLU A 13 -2.42 11.80 5.35
C GLU A 13 -1.58 11.59 4.10
N LEU A 14 -2.20 11.10 3.03
CA LEU A 14 -1.56 10.83 1.75
C LEU A 14 -2.27 11.54 0.61
N ALA A 15 -1.52 11.81 -0.47
CA ALA A 15 -2.08 12.23 -1.75
C ALA A 15 -1.48 11.36 -2.85
N GLY A 16 -2.27 10.98 -3.82
CA GLY A 16 -1.81 10.11 -4.89
C GLY A 16 -2.88 9.77 -5.92
N ILE A 17 -2.68 8.66 -6.60
CA ILE A 17 -3.56 8.16 -7.66
C ILE A 17 -4.10 6.79 -7.29
N GLU A 18 -5.26 6.42 -7.83
CA GLU A 18 -5.90 5.16 -7.46
C GLU A 18 -6.69 4.51 -8.60
N THR A 19 -6.98 3.22 -8.43
CA THR A 19 -7.81 2.42 -9.35
C THR A 19 -8.49 1.31 -8.58
N ARG A 20 -9.44 0.63 -9.22
CA ARG A 20 -10.03 -0.60 -8.67
C ARG A 20 -9.32 -1.81 -9.24
N ALA A 21 -9.14 -2.83 -8.42
CA ALA A 21 -8.45 -4.05 -8.81
C ALA A 21 -8.97 -5.25 -8.01
N SER A 22 -8.44 -6.42 -8.30
CA SER A 22 -8.67 -7.63 -7.51
C SER A 22 -7.45 -8.54 -7.61
N ASN A 23 -7.37 -9.54 -6.74
CA ASN A 23 -6.28 -10.52 -6.83
C ASN A 23 -6.46 -11.46 -8.04
N GLU A 24 -7.66 -11.56 -8.60
CA GLU A 24 -7.92 -12.29 -9.84
C GLU A 24 -7.49 -11.49 -11.06
N ASP A 25 -7.59 -10.16 -10.99
CA ASP A 25 -7.17 -9.27 -12.06
C ASP A 25 -6.34 -8.12 -11.48
N ALA A 26 -5.03 -8.31 -11.45
CA ALA A 26 -4.07 -7.35 -10.94
C ALA A 26 -3.51 -6.41 -12.02
N ARG A 27 -3.99 -6.48 -13.27
CA ARG A 27 -3.51 -5.63 -14.35
C ARG A 27 -3.61 -4.14 -14.04
N PRO A 28 -4.71 -3.64 -13.42
CA PRO A 28 -4.78 -2.23 -13.05
C PRO A 28 -3.66 -1.78 -12.11
N ILE A 29 -3.20 -2.68 -11.23
CA ILE A 29 -2.09 -2.38 -10.29
C ILE A 29 -0.81 -2.11 -11.09
N GLY A 30 -0.48 -2.98 -12.03
CA GLY A 30 0.70 -2.80 -12.89
C GLY A 30 0.61 -1.54 -13.76
N THR A 31 -0.57 -1.24 -14.27
CA THR A 31 -0.82 -0.02 -15.05
C THR A 31 -0.59 1.23 -14.19
N LEU A 32 -1.05 1.22 -12.94
CA LEU A 32 -0.88 2.36 -12.04
C LEU A 32 0.60 2.57 -11.69
N TRP A 33 1.34 1.50 -11.38
CA TRP A 33 2.78 1.57 -11.15
C TRP A 33 3.54 2.05 -12.40
N GLY A 34 3.10 1.60 -13.58
CA GLY A 34 3.67 2.07 -14.85
C GLY A 34 3.51 3.57 -15.03
N ARG A 35 2.37 4.11 -14.66
CA ARG A 35 2.10 5.54 -14.70
C ARG A 35 3.03 6.32 -13.75
N VAL A 36 3.25 5.80 -12.55
CA VAL A 36 4.18 6.39 -11.58
C VAL A 36 5.58 6.52 -12.18
N ARG A 37 6.06 5.46 -12.84
CA ARG A 37 7.39 5.46 -13.48
C ARG A 37 7.46 6.40 -14.68
N GLN A 38 6.48 6.34 -15.58
CA GLN A 38 6.49 7.11 -16.82
C GLN A 38 6.36 8.61 -16.60
N GLU A 39 5.54 9.00 -15.64
CA GLU A 39 5.29 10.41 -15.33
C GLU A 39 6.22 10.96 -14.25
N GLY A 40 7.09 10.12 -13.67
CA GLY A 40 8.01 10.53 -12.61
C GLY A 40 7.30 10.97 -11.34
N LEU A 41 6.15 10.38 -11.05
CA LEU A 41 5.38 10.74 -9.86
C LEU A 41 6.13 10.33 -8.60
N PHE A 42 6.07 11.15 -7.58
CA PHE A 42 6.68 10.91 -6.27
C PHE A 42 8.21 10.76 -6.29
N ALA A 43 8.87 11.24 -7.35
CA ALA A 43 10.32 11.06 -7.53
C ALA A 43 11.16 11.70 -6.41
N GLY A 44 10.67 12.73 -5.75
CA GLY A 44 11.37 13.40 -4.64
C GLY A 44 11.02 12.85 -3.26
N SER A 45 10.21 11.79 -3.18
CA SER A 45 9.73 11.25 -1.90
C SER A 45 10.60 10.10 -1.42
N ASP A 46 10.93 10.09 -0.13
CA ASP A 46 11.70 9.00 0.47
C ASP A 46 10.88 7.72 0.59
N ARG A 47 9.58 7.85 0.70
CA ARG A 47 8.65 6.73 0.85
C ARG A 47 7.48 6.87 -0.10
N ILE A 48 7.13 5.75 -0.74
CA ILE A 48 5.92 5.62 -1.54
C ILE A 48 5.02 4.60 -0.85
N TYR A 49 3.76 4.96 -0.67
CA TYR A 49 2.77 4.10 -0.03
C TYR A 49 1.88 3.50 -1.11
N ALA A 50 1.75 2.17 -1.08
CA ALA A 50 0.79 1.44 -1.90
C ALA A 50 -0.30 0.91 -0.97
N VAL A 51 -1.53 1.38 -1.16
CA VAL A 51 -2.63 1.16 -0.20
C VAL A 51 -3.72 0.33 -0.83
N TYR A 52 -4.16 -0.69 -0.11
CA TYR A 52 -5.28 -1.55 -0.47
C TYR A 52 -6.41 -1.26 0.50
N CYS A 53 -7.52 -0.75 0.01
CA CYS A 53 -8.63 -0.33 0.84
C CYS A 53 -9.97 -0.50 0.11
N GLU A 54 -11.05 -0.15 0.78
CA GLU A 54 -12.40 -0.26 0.22
C GLU A 54 -12.68 -1.64 -0.35
N TYR A 55 -12.33 -2.67 0.42
CA TYR A 55 -12.60 -4.05 0.05
C TYR A 55 -14.10 -4.31 -0.03
N ASP A 56 -14.54 -4.99 -1.10
CA ASP A 56 -15.94 -5.43 -1.21
C ASP A 56 -16.24 -6.61 -0.27
N GLY A 57 -15.18 -7.25 0.23
CA GLY A 57 -15.26 -8.36 1.17
C GLY A 57 -13.86 -8.67 1.71
N ASP A 58 -13.39 -9.91 1.57
CA ASP A 58 -12.04 -10.28 1.95
C ASP A 58 -11.06 -10.06 0.78
N HIS A 59 -9.84 -10.61 0.88
CA HIS A 59 -8.80 -10.44 -0.15
C HIS A 59 -9.14 -11.11 -1.49
N THR A 60 -10.21 -11.89 -1.57
CA THR A 60 -10.64 -12.53 -2.83
C THR A 60 -11.58 -11.64 -3.64
N GLN A 61 -12.04 -10.54 -3.07
CA GLN A 61 -12.97 -9.59 -3.68
C GLN A 61 -12.24 -8.38 -4.26
N ARG A 62 -12.99 -7.48 -4.87
CA ARG A 62 -12.42 -6.24 -5.41
C ARG A 62 -12.08 -5.26 -4.31
N TYR A 63 -11.11 -4.39 -4.58
CA TYR A 63 -10.66 -3.35 -3.66
C TYR A 63 -10.14 -2.15 -4.43
N THR A 64 -9.93 -1.04 -3.73
CA THR A 64 -9.24 0.13 -4.29
C THR A 64 -7.74 -0.02 -4.04
N PHE A 65 -6.95 0.21 -5.09
CA PHE A 65 -5.49 0.28 -5.02
C PHE A 65 -5.04 1.70 -5.26
N PHE A 66 -4.30 2.25 -4.30
CA PHE A 66 -3.84 3.64 -4.29
C PHE A 66 -2.32 3.66 -4.17
N ILE A 67 -1.67 4.56 -4.91
CA ILE A 67 -0.24 4.84 -4.77
C ILE A 67 -0.08 6.32 -4.47
N GLY A 68 0.65 6.65 -3.42
CA GLY A 68 0.85 8.03 -3.05
C GLY A 68 2.00 8.26 -2.09
N CYS A 69 2.13 9.48 -1.64
CA CYS A 69 3.13 9.88 -0.66
C CYS A 69 2.50 10.74 0.42
N ALA A 70 3.22 10.95 1.52
CA ALA A 70 2.74 11.75 2.62
C ALA A 70 2.45 13.19 2.16
N ALA A 71 1.28 13.70 2.55
CA ALA A 71 0.83 15.04 2.19
C ALA A 71 0.09 15.63 3.40
N PRO A 72 0.76 16.46 4.20
CA PRO A 72 0.16 17.00 5.41
C PRO A 72 -1.18 17.67 5.15
N ALA A 73 -2.05 17.65 6.16
CA ALA A 73 -3.35 18.31 6.09
C ALA A 73 -3.17 19.80 5.79
N GLY A 74 -3.98 20.34 4.88
CA GLY A 74 -3.90 21.74 4.48
C GLY A 74 -3.05 22.02 3.24
N GLU A 75 -2.26 21.06 2.77
CA GLU A 75 -1.59 21.18 1.47
C GLU A 75 -2.57 21.01 0.33
N GLU A 76 -2.34 21.74 -0.75
CA GLU A 76 -3.15 21.58 -1.97
C GLU A 76 -2.91 20.19 -2.57
N THR A 77 -4.01 19.56 -3.00
CA THR A 77 -3.95 18.31 -3.73
C THR A 77 -3.76 18.62 -5.22
N PRO A 78 -2.70 18.10 -5.87
CA PRO A 78 -2.52 18.32 -7.30
C PRO A 78 -3.71 17.82 -8.11
N GLU A 79 -3.95 18.46 -9.26
CA GLU A 79 -5.04 18.06 -10.15
C GLU A 79 -4.89 16.60 -10.57
N GLY A 80 -5.98 15.85 -10.52
CA GLY A 80 -5.98 14.43 -10.85
C GLY A 80 -5.58 13.51 -9.69
N PHE A 81 -5.16 14.08 -8.56
CA PHE A 81 -4.82 13.32 -7.37
C PHE A 81 -6.01 13.26 -6.42
N VAL A 82 -6.01 12.23 -5.58
CA VAL A 82 -6.98 12.06 -4.49
C VAL A 82 -6.24 11.97 -3.16
N ARG A 83 -6.95 12.22 -2.08
CA ARG A 83 -6.39 12.10 -0.73
C ARG A 83 -6.93 10.86 -0.06
N ARG A 84 -6.04 10.19 0.70
CA ARG A 84 -6.38 9.05 1.54
C ARG A 84 -5.71 9.23 2.89
N THR A 85 -6.36 8.73 3.93
CA THR A 85 -5.80 8.72 5.29
C THR A 85 -5.53 7.28 5.69
N LEU A 86 -4.27 6.98 6.06
CA LEU A 86 -3.94 5.70 6.67
C LEU A 86 -4.39 5.76 8.13
N PRO A 87 -5.24 4.85 8.60
CA PRO A 87 -5.75 4.90 9.96
C PRO A 87 -4.66 4.55 10.98
N ALA A 88 -4.75 5.12 12.17
CA ALA A 88 -4.04 4.61 13.33
C ALA A 88 -4.62 3.25 13.71
N GLY A 89 -3.88 2.44 14.44
CA GLY A 89 -4.37 1.15 14.91
C GLY A 89 -3.28 0.10 14.97
N ARG A 90 -3.70 -1.14 15.12
CA ARG A 90 -2.79 -2.27 15.25
C ARG A 90 -2.65 -2.99 13.92
N PHE A 91 -1.41 -3.25 13.53
CA PHE A 91 -1.07 -3.90 12.27
C PHE A 91 -0.06 -5.02 12.48
N ALA A 92 -0.14 -6.04 11.64
CA ALA A 92 0.93 -7.01 11.48
C ALA A 92 1.88 -6.48 10.41
N ARG A 93 3.16 -6.32 10.74
CA ARG A 93 4.18 -5.78 9.86
C ARG A 93 5.07 -6.89 9.33
N PHE A 94 5.22 -6.94 8.02
CA PHE A 94 6.08 -7.90 7.32
C PHE A 94 7.15 -7.14 6.55
N VAL A 95 8.39 -7.64 6.60
CA VAL A 95 9.49 -7.08 5.81
C VAL A 95 9.62 -7.91 4.53
N ALA A 96 9.55 -7.25 3.38
CA ALA A 96 9.75 -7.90 2.08
C ALA A 96 11.22 -7.79 1.70
N GLU A 97 11.99 -8.82 2.00
CA GLU A 97 13.42 -8.88 1.71
C GLU A 97 13.68 -9.45 0.32
N GLY A 98 14.61 -8.85 -0.42
CA GLY A 98 15.01 -9.27 -1.75
C GLY A 98 14.66 -8.26 -2.82
N GLU A 99 14.81 -8.69 -4.08
CA GLU A 99 14.54 -7.83 -5.22
C GLU A 99 13.05 -7.63 -5.44
N GLN A 100 12.66 -6.39 -5.74
CA GLN A 100 11.29 -6.04 -6.07
C GLN A 100 11.05 -6.15 -7.58
N PRO A 101 9.83 -6.49 -8.03
CA PRO A 101 8.62 -6.68 -7.20
C PRO A 101 8.45 -8.09 -6.60
N ALA A 102 9.36 -9.03 -6.92
CA ALA A 102 9.22 -10.42 -6.50
C ALA A 102 9.15 -10.59 -4.98
N ALA A 103 9.95 -9.84 -4.22
CA ALA A 103 9.98 -9.95 -2.77
C ALA A 103 8.63 -9.56 -2.14
N MET A 104 8.00 -8.50 -2.61
CA MET A 104 6.68 -8.08 -2.10
C MET A 104 5.59 -9.09 -2.50
N MET A 105 5.64 -9.60 -3.72
CA MET A 105 4.69 -10.62 -4.18
C MET A 105 4.77 -11.87 -3.31
N GLN A 106 5.99 -12.35 -3.01
CA GLN A 106 6.19 -13.51 -2.16
C GLN A 106 5.69 -13.26 -0.73
N THR A 107 5.88 -12.03 -0.23
CA THR A 107 5.39 -11.64 1.08
C THR A 107 3.87 -11.73 1.15
N TRP A 108 3.17 -11.20 0.15
CA TRP A 108 1.71 -11.31 0.09
C TRP A 108 1.22 -12.75 -0.01
N MET A 109 1.90 -13.60 -0.78
CA MET A 109 1.54 -15.02 -0.86
C MET A 109 1.64 -15.69 0.51
N LYS A 110 2.63 -15.36 1.31
CA LYS A 110 2.76 -15.86 2.68
C LYS A 110 1.67 -15.32 3.59
N ILE A 111 1.34 -14.03 3.48
CA ILE A 111 0.27 -13.40 4.26
C ILE A 111 -1.06 -14.12 4.00
N TRP A 112 -1.38 -14.41 2.75
CA TRP A 112 -2.62 -15.11 2.40
C TRP A 112 -2.70 -16.52 2.97
N GLY A 113 -1.56 -17.16 3.23
CA GLY A 113 -1.50 -18.48 3.85
C GLY A 113 -1.56 -18.47 5.37
N LEU A 114 -1.53 -17.31 6.00
CA LEU A 114 -1.55 -17.19 7.46
C LEU A 114 -2.97 -17.02 8.00
N SER A 115 -3.19 -17.59 9.19
CA SER A 115 -4.48 -17.43 9.90
C SER A 115 -4.44 -16.17 10.77
N LEU A 116 -4.56 -15.01 10.12
CA LEU A 116 -4.58 -13.73 10.80
C LEU A 116 -6.01 -13.20 10.91
N SER A 117 -6.31 -12.54 12.03
CA SER A 117 -7.57 -11.84 12.22
C SER A 117 -7.50 -10.49 11.50
N ARG A 118 -7.72 -10.51 10.19
CA ARG A 118 -7.65 -9.30 9.35
C ARG A 118 -8.98 -8.60 9.31
N ARG A 119 -8.94 -7.27 9.31
CA ARG A 119 -10.16 -6.45 9.22
C ARG A 119 -10.61 -6.22 7.78
N TYR A 120 -9.71 -6.34 6.80
CA TYR A 120 -9.94 -6.04 5.38
C TYR A 120 -10.48 -4.63 5.18
N GLU A 121 -9.93 -3.67 5.92
CA GLU A 121 -10.29 -2.26 5.82
C GLU A 121 -9.23 -1.48 5.07
N THR A 122 -8.00 -1.46 5.60
CA THR A 122 -6.87 -0.76 4.98
C THR A 122 -5.60 -1.55 5.26
N ASP A 123 -4.97 -2.01 4.19
CA ASP A 123 -3.66 -2.63 4.23
C ASP A 123 -2.73 -1.81 3.34
N TYR A 124 -1.44 -1.77 3.65
CA TYR A 124 -0.55 -0.97 2.82
C TYR A 124 0.88 -1.47 2.83
N GLU A 125 1.60 -1.11 1.76
CA GLU A 125 3.03 -1.34 1.59
C GLU A 125 3.73 0.00 1.69
N ILE A 126 4.93 -0.01 2.28
CA ILE A 126 5.80 1.15 2.31
C ILE A 126 7.05 0.80 1.50
N HIS A 127 7.27 1.51 0.41
CA HIS A 127 8.45 1.36 -0.43
C HIS A 127 9.41 2.52 -0.15
N SER A 128 10.56 2.20 0.44
CA SER A 128 11.57 3.20 0.82
C SER A 128 12.76 3.15 -0.12
N ALA A 129 13.32 4.31 -0.44
CA ALA A 129 14.51 4.41 -1.28
C ALA A 129 15.76 3.83 -0.59
N ALA A 130 15.79 3.85 0.75
CA ALA A 130 16.98 3.52 1.55
C ALA A 130 16.83 2.28 2.43
N GLY A 131 15.83 1.45 2.22
CA GLY A 131 15.61 0.29 3.08
C GLY A 131 14.70 -0.75 2.44
N PRO A 132 14.41 -1.85 3.16
CA PRO A 132 13.50 -2.87 2.65
C PRO A 132 12.07 -2.32 2.58
N SER A 133 11.28 -2.90 1.68
CA SER A 133 9.86 -2.61 1.62
C SER A 133 9.12 -3.33 2.75
N LEU A 134 8.06 -2.71 3.25
CA LEU A 134 7.25 -3.23 4.36
C LEU A 134 5.82 -3.46 3.88
N SER A 135 5.16 -4.44 4.48
CA SER A 135 3.73 -4.66 4.30
C SER A 135 3.06 -4.60 5.67
N LEU A 136 2.01 -3.80 5.80
CA LEU A 136 1.25 -3.63 7.04
C LEU A 136 -0.22 -4.01 6.79
N ILE A 137 -0.71 -4.94 7.59
CA ILE A 137 -2.07 -5.45 7.45
C ILE A 137 -2.81 -5.53 8.79
#